data_177456e3b65f07a64aa981dd5343463f
#
_entry.id   177456e3b65f07a64aa981dd5343463f
#
_cell.length_a   1.000
_cell.length_b   1.000
_cell.length_c   1.000
_cell.angle_alpha   90.00
_cell.angle_beta   90.00
_cell.angle_gamma   90.00
#
_symmetry.space_group_name_H-M   'P 1'
#
loop_
_entity.id
_entity.type
_entity.pdbx_description
1 polymer ?
#
loop_
_entity_poly.entity_id
_entity_poly.type
_entity_poly.pdbx_seq_one_letter_code
_entity_poly.pdbx_strand_id
1 'polypeptide(L)'
;FDSHGSPISFVDKDGNVIVLAVKGIGFGTGTDAKKLTPISVSISTNNGQAWTDWEDVDTNVFKTLSDKGYNRYYTNPGNGKTLKNGTLACIIDYRKHNNGGKNKADGFAIFYSRLASRYYYELYK
;
A
#
# COMPACT_ATOMS: atom_id res chain seq x y z
N PHE A 1 13.30 3.34 14.25
CA PHE A 1 13.51 3.34 12.80
C PHE A 1 12.75 2.19 12.16
N ASP A 2 11.82 2.51 11.28
CA ASP A 2 11.04 1.52 10.54
C ASP A 2 11.61 1.37 9.12
N SER A 3 11.81 0.13 8.70
CA SER A 3 12.18 -0.14 7.32
C SER A 3 10.97 -0.05 6.39
N HIS A 4 11.20 0.39 5.17
CA HIS A 4 10.21 0.43 4.11
C HIS A 4 10.74 -0.32 2.90
N GLY A 5 9.89 -1.07 2.24
CA GLY A 5 10.31 -1.88 1.10
C GLY A 5 9.22 -2.04 0.05
N SER A 6 9.61 -2.64 -1.06
CA SER A 6 8.73 -2.94 -2.19
C SER A 6 7.96 -1.70 -2.68
N PRO A 7 8.65 -0.61 -3.05
CA PRO A 7 7.97 0.63 -3.39
C PRO A 7 7.21 0.53 -4.72
N ILE A 8 6.05 1.17 -4.74
CA ILE A 8 5.30 1.47 -5.96
C ILE A 8 5.25 2.98 -6.10
N SER A 9 5.55 3.50 -7.28
CA SER A 9 5.50 4.92 -7.56
C SER A 9 4.38 5.28 -8.52
N PHE A 10 3.84 6.46 -8.32
CA PHE A 10 2.87 7.10 -9.22
C PHE A 10 3.33 8.50 -9.53
N VAL A 11 2.98 8.98 -10.71
CA VAL A 11 3.02 10.41 -11.02
C VAL A 11 1.58 10.83 -11.23
N ASP A 12 1.10 11.78 -10.43
CA ASP A 12 -0.27 12.27 -10.58
C ASP A 12 -0.37 13.28 -11.73
N LYS A 13 -1.59 13.72 -12.01
CA LYS A 13 -1.83 14.65 -13.11
C LYS A 13 -1.20 16.04 -12.90
N ASP A 14 -0.83 16.38 -11.67
CA ASP A 14 -0.18 17.65 -11.33
C ASP A 14 1.34 17.52 -11.25
N GLY A 15 1.88 16.35 -11.59
CA GLY A 15 3.31 16.09 -11.59
C GLY A 15 3.88 15.71 -10.22
N ASN A 16 3.05 15.49 -9.21
CA ASN A 16 3.50 15.02 -7.91
C ASN A 16 3.88 13.55 -7.99
N VAL A 17 4.93 13.17 -7.27
CA VAL A 17 5.37 11.78 -7.17
C VAL A 17 4.89 11.21 -5.86
N ILE A 18 4.14 10.12 -5.91
CA ILE A 18 3.61 9.43 -4.75
C ILE A 18 4.27 8.05 -4.68
N VAL A 19 4.82 7.71 -3.52
CA VAL A 19 5.41 6.39 -3.28
C VAL A 19 4.66 5.69 -2.18
N LEU A 20 4.20 4.47 -2.48
CA LEU A 20 3.66 3.54 -1.49
C LEU A 20 4.74 2.51 -1.17
N ALA A 21 4.85 2.11 0.07
CA ALA A 21 5.76 1.05 0.49
C ALA A 21 5.19 0.26 1.66
N VAL A 22 5.62 -0.99 1.77
CA VAL A 22 5.34 -1.81 2.94
C VAL A 22 6.28 -1.39 4.06
N LYS A 23 5.75 -1.26 5.25
CA LYS A 23 6.52 -0.90 6.44
C LYS A 23 6.65 -2.09 7.39
N GLY A 24 7.81 -2.22 8.01
CA GLY A 24 8.04 -3.21 9.06
C GLY A 24 8.13 -4.64 8.53
N ILE A 25 7.27 -5.52 9.01
CA ILE A 25 7.38 -6.97 8.73
C ILE A 25 6.98 -7.38 7.31
N GLY A 26 6.32 -6.49 6.56
CA GLY A 26 5.89 -6.82 5.21
C GLY A 26 5.04 -8.10 5.18
N PHE A 27 5.38 -9.00 4.25
CA PHE A 27 4.75 -10.32 4.12
C PHE A 27 5.25 -11.33 5.16
N GLY A 28 6.17 -10.93 6.02
CA GLY A 28 6.71 -11.82 7.03
C GLY A 28 5.64 -12.47 7.88
N THR A 29 5.92 -13.67 8.39
CA THR A 29 4.97 -14.40 9.23
C THR A 29 4.76 -13.73 10.58
N GLY A 30 5.76 -13.03 11.10
CA GLY A 30 5.64 -12.33 12.37
C GLY A 30 5.03 -13.17 13.48
N THR A 31 5.10 -12.70 14.70
CA THR A 31 4.56 -13.43 15.85
C THR A 31 3.12 -13.02 16.21
N ASP A 32 2.67 -11.86 15.73
CA ASP A 32 1.35 -11.34 16.06
C ASP A 32 0.39 -11.48 14.88
N ALA A 33 -0.49 -12.48 14.96
CA ALA A 33 -1.48 -12.75 13.92
C ALA A 33 -2.51 -11.62 13.74
N LYS A 34 -2.71 -10.80 14.76
CA LYS A 34 -3.70 -9.71 14.73
C LYS A 34 -3.13 -8.42 14.16
N LYS A 35 -1.82 -8.30 14.14
CA LYS A 35 -1.16 -7.06 13.69
C LYS A 35 -1.21 -6.96 12.16
N LEU A 36 -1.77 -5.87 11.67
CA LEU A 36 -1.78 -5.59 10.24
C LEU A 36 -0.40 -5.12 9.77
N THR A 37 -0.03 -5.50 8.56
CA THR A 37 1.14 -4.92 7.90
C THR A 37 0.80 -3.51 7.45
N PRO A 38 1.49 -2.47 7.91
CA PRO A 38 1.22 -1.12 7.45
C PRO A 38 1.66 -0.92 5.99
N ILE A 39 0.87 -0.14 5.26
CA ILE A 39 1.26 0.47 4.00
C ILE A 39 1.47 1.95 4.27
N SER A 40 2.60 2.48 3.86
CA SER A 40 2.96 3.88 4.10
C SER A 40 3.10 4.63 2.79
N VAL A 41 2.92 5.95 2.88
CA VAL A 41 2.94 6.87 1.74
C VAL A 41 3.92 8.00 2.01
N SER A 42 4.68 8.38 1.00
CA SER A 42 5.47 9.60 0.97
C SER A 42 5.27 10.31 -0.36
N ILE A 43 5.21 11.63 -0.35
CA ILE A 43 4.87 12.44 -1.52
C ILE A 43 5.93 13.50 -1.74
N SER A 44 6.35 13.67 -3.00
CA SER A 44 7.16 14.79 -3.43
C SER A 44 6.38 15.67 -4.39
N THR A 45 6.41 16.98 -4.15
CA THR A 45 5.79 17.99 -5.02
C THR A 45 6.82 18.79 -5.80
N ASN A 46 8.09 18.43 -5.75
CA ASN A 46 9.20 19.16 -6.35
C ASN A 46 10.22 18.23 -7.05
N ASN A 47 9.71 17.28 -7.81
CA ASN A 47 10.51 16.37 -8.64
C ASN A 47 11.47 15.48 -7.81
N GLY A 48 11.08 15.07 -6.61
CA GLY A 48 11.89 14.19 -5.79
C GLY A 48 12.96 14.89 -4.97
N GLN A 49 13.02 16.22 -4.98
CA GLN A 49 14.03 16.97 -4.21
C GLN A 49 13.72 16.96 -2.71
N ALA A 50 12.44 16.99 -2.36
CA ALA A 50 11.99 16.88 -0.98
C ALA A 50 10.76 15.99 -0.92
N TRP A 51 10.56 15.32 0.22
CA TRP A 51 9.51 14.33 0.45
C TRP A 51 8.83 14.59 1.78
N THR A 52 7.54 14.30 1.83
CA THR A 52 6.84 14.26 3.12
C THR A 52 7.40 13.12 3.98
N ASP A 53 7.24 13.24 5.29
CA ASP A 53 7.47 12.10 6.16
C ASP A 53 6.54 10.95 5.77
N TRP A 54 6.99 9.71 6.02
CA TRP A 54 6.15 8.55 5.80
C TRP A 54 4.90 8.62 6.69
N GLU A 55 3.75 8.40 6.09
CA GLU A 55 2.47 8.37 6.77
C GLU A 55 1.77 7.06 6.48
N ASP A 56 1.29 6.38 7.53
CA ASP A 56 0.60 5.12 7.35
C ASP A 56 -0.79 5.34 6.76
N VAL A 57 -1.15 4.52 5.79
CA VAL A 57 -2.52 4.47 5.27
C VAL A 57 -3.44 3.96 6.37
N ASP A 58 -4.62 4.57 6.51
CA ASP A 58 -5.61 4.18 7.52
C ASP A 58 -5.94 2.69 7.37
N THR A 59 -5.84 1.95 8.47
CA THR A 59 -6.12 0.52 8.50
C THR A 59 -7.55 0.17 8.10
N ASN A 60 -8.49 1.09 8.23
CA ASN A 60 -9.88 0.90 7.78
C ASN A 60 -9.99 0.63 6.29
N VAL A 61 -9.02 1.06 5.48
CA VAL A 61 -8.95 0.74 4.05
C VAL A 61 -8.94 -0.77 3.83
N PHE A 62 -8.31 -1.51 4.75
CA PHE A 62 -8.12 -2.96 4.64
C PHE A 62 -9.18 -3.76 5.41
N LYS A 63 -10.19 -3.11 5.98
CA LYS A 63 -11.14 -3.77 6.89
C LYS A 63 -11.84 -4.98 6.27
N THR A 64 -12.26 -4.88 5.02
CA THR A 64 -12.92 -6.01 4.34
C THR A 64 -12.02 -7.25 4.23
N LEU A 65 -10.73 -7.05 4.14
CA LEU A 65 -9.74 -8.14 4.12
C LEU A 65 -9.39 -8.60 5.54
N SER A 66 -9.15 -7.67 6.45
CA SER A 66 -8.76 -8.01 7.82
C SER A 66 -9.87 -8.71 8.59
N ASP A 67 -11.13 -8.39 8.32
CA ASP A 67 -12.28 -9.10 8.91
C ASP A 67 -12.32 -10.58 8.49
N LYS A 68 -11.70 -10.92 7.37
CA LYS A 68 -11.58 -12.29 6.87
C LYS A 68 -10.27 -12.96 7.29
N GLY A 69 -9.46 -12.29 8.11
CA GLY A 69 -8.19 -12.80 8.59
C GLY A 69 -6.99 -12.50 7.69
N TYR A 70 -7.18 -11.78 6.60
CA TYR A 70 -6.08 -11.35 5.73
C TYR A 70 -5.43 -10.10 6.30
N ASN A 71 -4.30 -10.27 6.97
CA ASN A 71 -3.66 -9.21 7.72
C ASN A 71 -2.21 -8.92 7.29
N ARG A 72 -1.74 -9.57 6.24
CA ARG A 72 -0.44 -9.32 5.61
C ARG A 72 -0.66 -8.75 4.22
N TYR A 73 -0.13 -7.58 3.97
CA TYR A 73 -0.27 -6.86 2.71
C TYR A 73 1.11 -6.58 2.14
N TYR A 74 1.20 -6.54 0.83
CA TYR A 74 2.45 -6.36 0.14
C TYR A 74 2.23 -5.56 -1.13
N THR A 75 3.01 -4.51 -1.28
CA THR A 75 3.03 -3.74 -2.52
C THR A 75 3.88 -4.48 -3.55
N ASN A 76 3.39 -4.55 -4.78
CA ASN A 76 4.20 -5.09 -5.88
C ASN A 76 5.12 -4.00 -6.39
N PRO A 77 6.48 -4.16 -6.31
CA PRO A 77 7.40 -3.13 -6.74
C PRO A 77 7.20 -2.74 -8.20
N GLY A 78 7.33 -1.46 -8.48
CA GLY A 78 7.24 -0.95 -9.85
C GLY A 78 6.48 0.36 -9.92
N ASN A 79 5.79 0.56 -11.04
CA ASN A 79 4.99 1.74 -11.30
C ASN A 79 3.51 1.42 -11.13
N GLY A 80 2.81 2.28 -10.40
CA GLY A 80 1.35 2.29 -10.40
C GLY A 80 0.82 2.91 -11.68
N LYS A 81 -0.50 2.91 -11.81
CA LYS A 81 -1.19 3.45 -12.98
C LYS A 81 -1.96 4.71 -12.58
N THR A 82 -1.78 5.78 -13.33
CA THR A 82 -2.60 6.98 -13.24
C THR A 82 -3.64 6.95 -14.35
N LEU A 83 -4.92 6.90 -13.96
CA LEU A 83 -6.02 6.85 -14.91
C LEU A 83 -6.33 8.24 -15.47
N LYS A 84 -7.10 8.30 -16.56
CA LYS A 84 -7.44 9.56 -17.22
C LYS A 84 -8.15 10.56 -16.32
N ASN A 85 -8.94 10.07 -15.36
CA ASN A 85 -9.65 10.92 -14.40
C ASN A 85 -8.79 11.33 -13.19
N GLY A 86 -7.49 10.98 -13.19
CA GLY A 86 -6.56 11.27 -12.10
C GLY A 86 -6.53 10.22 -10.99
N THR A 87 -7.35 9.19 -11.04
CA THR A 87 -7.29 8.10 -10.07
C THR A 87 -5.97 7.34 -10.19
N LEU A 88 -5.34 7.10 -9.05
CA LEU A 88 -4.13 6.27 -8.97
C LEU A 88 -4.54 4.84 -8.60
N ALA A 89 -3.96 3.85 -9.26
CA ALA A 89 -4.31 2.47 -9.01
C ALA A 89 -3.08 1.55 -9.05
N CYS A 90 -3.05 0.56 -8.17
CA CYS A 90 -2.04 -0.49 -8.18
C CYS A 90 -2.60 -1.78 -7.60
N ILE A 91 -1.82 -2.85 -7.67
CA ILE A 91 -2.19 -4.15 -7.10
C ILE A 91 -1.50 -4.32 -5.76
N ILE A 92 -2.26 -4.73 -4.77
CA ILE A 92 -1.77 -5.14 -3.45
C ILE A 92 -2.00 -6.63 -3.30
N ASP A 93 -0.96 -7.36 -2.93
CA ASP A 93 -1.06 -8.76 -2.55
C ASP A 93 -1.50 -8.86 -1.10
N TYR A 94 -2.28 -9.87 -0.77
CA TYR A 94 -2.67 -10.11 0.61
C TYR A 94 -2.59 -11.59 0.95
N ARG A 95 -2.39 -11.87 2.25
CA ARG A 95 -2.44 -13.23 2.77
C ARG A 95 -2.78 -13.23 4.25
N LYS A 96 -3.12 -14.41 4.74
CA LYS A 96 -3.22 -14.65 6.18
C LYS A 96 -1.84 -14.68 6.82
N HIS A 97 -1.76 -14.29 8.06
CA HIS A 97 -0.55 -14.33 8.87
C HIS A 97 0.22 -15.65 8.75
N ASN A 98 -0.50 -16.75 8.79
CA ASN A 98 0.09 -18.07 8.65
C ASN A 98 -0.72 -18.88 7.65
N ASN A 99 -0.34 -18.82 6.40
CA ASN A 99 -1.01 -19.54 5.32
C ASN A 99 -0.36 -20.91 5.06
N GLY A 100 -0.07 -21.65 6.11
CA GLY A 100 0.61 -22.94 6.02
C GLY A 100 2.11 -22.83 5.83
N GLY A 101 2.71 -21.73 6.26
CA GLY A 101 4.14 -21.45 6.09
C GLY A 101 4.55 -21.09 4.67
N LYS A 102 3.59 -20.91 3.75
CA LYS A 102 3.86 -20.57 2.37
C LYS A 102 4.15 -19.08 2.23
N ASN A 103 5.19 -18.74 1.49
CA ASN A 103 5.57 -17.36 1.22
C ASN A 103 4.99 -16.88 -0.12
N LYS A 104 3.66 -16.97 -0.24
CA LYS A 104 2.96 -16.52 -1.44
C LYS A 104 1.66 -15.83 -1.06
N ALA A 105 1.14 -15.01 -1.96
CA ALA A 105 -0.14 -14.34 -1.76
C ALA A 105 -1.29 -15.35 -1.74
N ASP A 106 -2.30 -15.07 -0.91
CA ASP A 106 -3.60 -15.75 -0.97
C ASP A 106 -4.50 -15.12 -2.04
N GLY A 107 -4.26 -13.86 -2.36
CA GLY A 107 -5.01 -13.15 -3.38
C GLY A 107 -4.47 -11.75 -3.64
N PHE A 108 -5.18 -11.03 -4.48
CA PHE A 108 -4.83 -9.69 -4.93
C PHE A 108 -6.03 -8.76 -4.80
N ALA A 109 -5.78 -7.49 -4.51
CA ALA A 109 -6.79 -6.45 -4.49
C ALA A 109 -6.28 -5.22 -5.23
N ILE A 110 -7.19 -4.46 -5.82
CA ILE A 110 -6.84 -3.16 -6.39
C ILE A 110 -6.88 -2.13 -5.27
N PHE A 111 -5.74 -1.49 -5.07
CA PHE A 111 -5.61 -0.35 -4.18
C PHE A 111 -5.64 0.91 -5.03
N TYR A 112 -6.54 1.83 -4.72
CA TYR A 112 -6.68 3.04 -5.52
C TYR A 112 -6.91 4.27 -4.65
N SER A 113 -6.58 5.42 -5.22
CA SER A 113 -6.75 6.70 -4.59
C SER A 113 -7.54 7.62 -5.50
N ARG A 114 -8.57 8.25 -4.96
CA ARG A 114 -9.30 9.29 -5.65
C ARG A 114 -8.71 10.64 -5.31
N LEU A 115 -8.59 11.50 -6.32
CA LEU A 115 -8.12 12.84 -6.14
C LEU A 115 -9.23 13.71 -5.54
N ALA A 116 -8.94 14.28 -4.38
CA ALA A 116 -9.75 15.31 -3.73
C ALA A 116 -8.80 16.43 -3.31
N SER A 117 -9.07 17.16 -2.23
CA SER A 117 -8.09 18.09 -1.64
C SER A 117 -6.87 17.35 -1.08
N ARG A 118 -7.01 16.05 -0.84
CA ARG A 118 -5.95 15.11 -0.46
C ARG A 118 -6.33 13.73 -0.99
N TYR A 119 -5.36 12.79 -0.98
CA TYR A 119 -5.62 11.45 -1.45
C TYR A 119 -6.37 10.63 -0.41
N TYR A 120 -7.42 9.96 -0.87
CA TYR A 120 -8.13 8.93 -0.11
C TYR A 120 -7.83 7.59 -0.75
N TYR A 121 -7.45 6.62 0.05
CA TYR A 121 -7.06 5.29 -0.41
C TYR A 121 -8.17 4.29 -0.14
N GLU A 122 -8.44 3.43 -1.11
CA GLU A 122 -9.51 2.45 -1.04
C GLU A 122 -9.02 1.13 -1.64
N LEU A 123 -9.69 0.03 -1.27
CA LEU A 123 -9.50 -1.28 -1.91
C LEU A 123 -10.73 -1.63 -2.71
N TYR A 124 -10.49 -2.17 -3.89
CA TYR A 124 -11.51 -2.76 -4.73
C TYR A 124 -11.22 -4.26 -4.89
N LYS A 125 -12.23 -5.04 -4.65
CA LYS A 125 -12.16 -6.48 -4.82
C LYS A 125 -12.80 -6.90 -6.13
#